data_836150905b7b516bba9f86f3400f8896
#
_entry.id   836150905b7b516bba9f86f3400f8896
#
_cell.length_a   1.000
_cell.length_b   1.000
_cell.length_c   1.000
_cell.angle_alpha   90.00
_cell.angle_beta   90.00
_cell.angle_gamma   90.00
#
_symmetry.space_group_name_H-M   'P 1'
#
loop_
_entity.id
_entity.type
_entity.pdbx_description
1 polymer ?
#
loop_
_entity_poly.entity_id
_entity_poly.type
_entity_poly.pdbx_seq_one_letter_code
_entity_poly.pdbx_strand_id
1 'polypeptide(L)'
;MTKSVSERELILGILLEVVENGQYSHLVLRDVLGKYQYLDKKERAFITRVTEGTLEHMIELDYILNQFSKVKVKKMKPVIRNILRSAVYQLKYMDTVPDSAACNEAVKLAAKKGFGNLRGFVNGVLRSAARNLGQVVYPADPVENLSVRYSMPMWILEMWLKNYQMETVEKMLRQFQSEMPLIVRCKDADTCGYRQDGGEEGAVQEKSGDSVSELKKYLAEEGVHVEQHPYLPYALCISGFDYLGGLESFQKGRFFVQDVSSMLVSEIADPKEGDRVIDVCAAPGGKALHMAEKLNGTGWVEARDLTPYKVGLIQENM
;
A
#
# COMPACT_ATOMS: atom_id res chain seq x y z
N MET A 1 29.30 14.79 14.41
CA MET A 1 27.90 15.03 13.95
C MET A 1 27.64 14.13 12.76
N THR A 2 26.93 13.04 12.95
CA THR A 2 26.45 12.17 11.88
C THR A 2 25.51 12.99 11.01
N LYS A 3 25.84 13.17 9.71
CA LYS A 3 24.96 13.84 8.76
C LYS A 3 23.63 13.09 8.76
N SER A 4 22.53 13.73 9.17
CA SER A 4 21.20 13.16 9.05
C SER A 4 20.96 12.82 7.59
N VAL A 5 20.48 11.61 7.34
CA VAL A 5 20.08 11.16 5.99
C VAL A 5 18.83 11.96 5.64
N SER A 6 18.79 12.58 4.47
CA SER A 6 17.60 13.33 4.06
C SER A 6 16.49 12.38 3.58
N GLU A 7 15.23 12.80 3.71
CA GLU A 7 14.06 12.04 3.26
C GLU A 7 14.18 11.60 1.80
N ARG A 8 14.66 12.51 0.93
CA ARG A 8 14.85 12.23 -0.50
C ARG A 8 15.95 11.20 -0.77
N GLU A 9 16.92 11.08 0.12
CA GLU A 9 17.94 10.04 0.05
C GLU A 9 17.40 8.68 0.46
N LEU A 10 16.49 8.63 1.45
CA LEU A 10 15.78 7.42 1.83
C LEU A 10 14.83 6.97 0.72
N ILE A 11 14.06 7.90 0.15
CA ILE A 11 13.18 7.63 -1.02
C ILE A 11 13.99 7.02 -2.18
N LEU A 12 15.12 7.61 -2.54
CA LEU A 12 15.98 7.07 -3.59
C LEU A 12 16.45 5.65 -3.26
N GLY A 13 16.87 5.41 -2.01
CA GLY A 13 17.28 4.08 -1.56
C GLY A 13 16.15 3.05 -1.74
N ILE A 14 14.95 3.38 -1.29
CA ILE A 14 13.77 2.50 -1.43
C ILE A 14 13.45 2.24 -2.90
N LEU A 15 13.42 3.28 -3.74
CA LEU A 15 13.15 3.13 -5.18
C LEU A 15 14.18 2.25 -5.88
N LEU A 16 15.45 2.33 -5.50
CA LEU A 16 16.49 1.45 -6.05
C LEU A 16 16.28 -0.01 -5.64
N GLU A 17 15.95 -0.27 -4.37
CA GLU A 17 15.68 -1.64 -3.91
C GLU A 17 14.44 -2.23 -4.60
N VAL A 18 13.38 -1.45 -4.76
CA VAL A 18 12.14 -1.93 -5.37
C VAL A 18 12.29 -2.07 -6.90
N VAL A 19 12.73 -1.01 -7.58
CA VAL A 19 12.68 -0.95 -9.06
C VAL A 19 13.84 -1.70 -9.71
N GLU A 20 15.03 -1.66 -9.09
CA GLU A 20 16.23 -2.24 -9.69
C GLU A 20 16.53 -3.63 -9.12
N ASN A 21 16.28 -3.86 -7.83
CA ASN A 21 16.58 -5.11 -7.15
C ASN A 21 15.35 -6.03 -7.00
N GLY A 22 14.15 -5.56 -7.40
CA GLY A 22 12.92 -6.37 -7.41
C GLY A 22 12.36 -6.68 -6.02
N GLN A 23 12.72 -5.90 -4.99
CA GLN A 23 12.20 -6.08 -3.65
C GLN A 23 10.74 -5.60 -3.53
N TYR A 24 9.98 -6.15 -2.61
CA TYR A 24 8.59 -5.72 -2.35
C TYR A 24 8.55 -4.35 -1.67
N SER A 25 7.82 -3.41 -2.28
CA SER A 25 7.76 -2.01 -1.84
C SER A 25 7.35 -1.85 -0.38
N HIS A 26 6.32 -2.56 0.06
CA HIS A 26 5.80 -2.51 1.44
C HIS A 26 6.83 -3.02 2.47
N LEU A 27 7.63 -4.03 2.12
CA LEU A 27 8.67 -4.56 3.02
C LEU A 27 9.82 -3.56 3.15
N VAL A 28 10.34 -3.06 2.02
CA VAL A 28 11.43 -2.09 2.02
C VAL A 28 11.03 -0.80 2.74
N LEU A 29 9.81 -0.31 2.49
CA LEU A 29 9.30 0.90 3.14
C LEU A 29 9.16 0.70 4.66
N ARG A 30 8.55 -0.41 5.10
CA ARG A 30 8.43 -0.77 6.51
C ARG A 30 9.80 -0.82 7.20
N ASP A 31 10.77 -1.50 6.60
CA ASP A 31 12.09 -1.71 7.17
C ASP A 31 12.88 -0.39 7.28
N VAL A 32 12.79 0.47 6.25
CA VAL A 32 13.40 1.80 6.29
C VAL A 32 12.73 2.67 7.36
N LEU A 33 11.40 2.76 7.39
CA LEU A 33 10.71 3.56 8.41
C LEU A 33 10.90 3.00 9.83
N GLY A 34 11.02 1.69 9.99
CA GLY A 34 11.35 1.05 11.26
C GLY A 34 12.78 1.36 11.73
N LYS A 35 13.74 1.43 10.81
CA LYS A 35 15.14 1.76 11.12
C LYS A 35 15.34 3.24 11.52
N TYR A 36 14.57 4.15 10.92
CA TYR A 36 14.69 5.59 11.13
C TYR A 36 13.55 6.13 12.01
N GLN A 37 13.40 5.57 13.22
CA GLN A 37 12.34 5.89 14.17
C GLN A 37 12.33 7.35 14.66
N TYR A 38 13.45 8.07 14.53
CA TYR A 38 13.57 9.48 14.92
C TYR A 38 12.89 10.45 13.94
N LEU A 39 12.47 9.98 12.76
CA LEU A 39 11.74 10.79 11.79
C LEU A 39 10.37 11.17 12.34
N ASP A 40 10.01 12.45 12.20
CA ASP A 40 8.69 12.91 12.60
C ASP A 40 7.58 12.42 11.66
N LYS A 41 6.32 12.65 12.04
CA LYS A 41 5.14 12.25 11.27
C LYS A 41 5.16 12.79 9.84
N LYS A 42 5.56 14.07 9.66
CA LYS A 42 5.56 14.71 8.33
C LYS A 42 6.62 14.13 7.42
N GLU A 43 7.82 13.87 7.98
CA GLU A 43 8.92 13.24 7.26
C GLU A 43 8.55 11.81 6.81
N ARG A 44 7.94 11.02 7.71
CA ARG A 44 7.47 9.66 7.40
C ARG A 44 6.39 9.67 6.32
N ALA A 45 5.39 10.54 6.46
CA ALA A 45 4.32 10.70 5.46
C ALA A 45 4.87 11.16 4.09
N PHE A 46 5.85 12.06 4.08
CA PHE A 46 6.51 12.52 2.84
C PHE A 46 7.26 11.37 2.16
N ILE A 47 8.04 10.57 2.91
CA ILE A 47 8.77 9.42 2.38
C ILE A 47 7.80 8.41 1.78
N THR A 48 6.75 8.04 2.51
CA THR A 48 5.73 7.10 2.04
C THR A 48 5.06 7.61 0.77
N ARG A 49 4.50 8.83 0.80
CA ARG A 49 3.78 9.42 -0.32
C ARG A 49 4.62 9.54 -1.60
N VAL A 50 5.87 10.02 -1.48
CA VAL A 50 6.73 10.16 -2.67
C VAL A 50 7.18 8.81 -3.20
N THR A 51 7.44 7.84 -2.31
CA THR A 51 7.85 6.50 -2.73
C THR A 51 6.70 5.78 -3.45
N GLU A 52 5.56 5.63 -2.79
CA GLU A 52 4.39 4.93 -3.32
C GLU A 52 3.88 5.60 -4.59
N GLY A 53 3.67 6.92 -4.55
CA GLY A 53 3.20 7.63 -5.72
C GLY A 53 4.18 7.61 -6.90
N THR A 54 5.50 7.58 -6.66
CA THR A 54 6.48 7.39 -7.75
C THR A 54 6.35 6.00 -8.38
N LEU A 55 6.10 4.97 -7.59
CA LEU A 55 5.90 3.60 -8.07
C LEU A 55 4.58 3.46 -8.83
N GLU A 56 3.51 3.99 -8.28
CA GLU A 56 2.16 3.95 -8.87
C GLU A 56 2.08 4.68 -10.21
N HIS A 57 2.73 5.84 -10.31
CA HIS A 57 2.71 6.67 -11.53
C HIS A 57 3.91 6.45 -12.46
N MET A 58 4.67 5.36 -12.30
CA MET A 58 5.97 5.20 -12.95
C MET A 58 5.91 5.25 -14.48
N ILE A 59 4.88 4.68 -15.12
CA ILE A 59 4.72 4.69 -16.58
C ILE A 59 4.50 6.12 -17.07
N GLU A 60 3.63 6.87 -16.41
CA GLU A 60 3.36 8.26 -16.75
C GLU A 60 4.58 9.17 -16.53
N LEU A 61 5.27 8.98 -15.38
CA LEU A 61 6.49 9.74 -15.08
C LEU A 61 7.59 9.50 -16.13
N ASP A 62 7.77 8.26 -16.57
CA ASP A 62 8.71 7.93 -17.64
C ASP A 62 8.29 8.54 -18.97
N TYR A 63 6.99 8.54 -19.27
CA TYR A 63 6.46 9.17 -20.47
C TYR A 63 6.72 10.68 -20.46
N ILE A 64 6.42 11.38 -19.37
CA ILE A 64 6.70 12.82 -19.18
C ILE A 64 8.19 13.10 -19.33
N LEU A 65 9.04 12.37 -18.62
CA LEU A 65 10.48 12.53 -18.70
C LEU A 65 11.01 12.35 -20.12
N ASN A 66 10.46 11.40 -20.88
CA ASN A 66 10.85 11.17 -22.27
C ASN A 66 10.45 12.30 -23.22
N GLN A 67 9.51 13.17 -22.88
CA GLN A 67 9.18 14.37 -23.66
C GLN A 67 10.16 15.52 -23.38
N PHE A 68 10.63 15.65 -22.14
CA PHE A 68 11.49 16.77 -21.72
C PHE A 68 12.99 16.44 -21.67
N SER A 69 13.36 15.20 -21.95
CA SER A 69 14.75 14.74 -21.94
C SER A 69 15.20 14.25 -23.32
N LYS A 70 16.37 14.68 -23.75
CA LYS A 70 17.04 14.13 -24.96
C LYS A 70 17.47 12.68 -24.79
N VAL A 71 17.69 12.24 -23.55
CA VAL A 71 18.07 10.85 -23.21
C VAL A 71 16.84 10.13 -22.73
N LYS A 72 16.46 9.04 -23.38
CA LYS A 72 15.33 8.21 -22.95
C LYS A 72 15.58 7.59 -21.57
N VAL A 73 14.55 7.54 -20.73
CA VAL A 73 14.63 7.04 -19.32
C VAL A 73 15.27 5.67 -19.25
N LYS A 74 14.95 4.76 -20.15
CA LYS A 74 15.54 3.40 -20.22
C LYS A 74 17.07 3.41 -20.41
N LYS A 75 17.65 4.48 -20.95
CA LYS A 75 19.11 4.64 -21.16
C LYS A 75 19.80 5.39 -20.02
N MET A 76 19.05 5.92 -19.06
CA MET A 76 19.62 6.63 -17.92
C MET A 76 20.19 5.66 -16.88
N LYS A 77 21.21 6.12 -16.14
CA LYS A 77 21.70 5.37 -14.98
C LYS A 77 20.58 5.21 -13.95
N PRO A 78 20.46 4.04 -13.27
CA PRO A 78 19.39 3.76 -12.29
C PRO A 78 19.18 4.88 -11.25
N VAL A 79 20.27 5.36 -10.67
CA VAL A 79 20.22 6.45 -9.69
C VAL A 79 19.60 7.72 -10.28
N ILE A 80 20.01 8.12 -11.50
CA ILE A 80 19.53 9.35 -12.15
C ILE A 80 18.05 9.22 -12.55
N ARG A 81 17.63 8.09 -13.12
CA ARG A 81 16.23 7.91 -13.52
C ARG A 81 15.29 7.93 -12.32
N ASN A 82 15.67 7.30 -11.18
CA ASN A 82 14.83 7.29 -10.00
C ASN A 82 14.81 8.65 -9.27
N ILE A 83 15.91 9.42 -9.29
CA ILE A 83 15.90 10.82 -8.85
C ILE A 83 14.95 11.65 -9.71
N LEU A 84 15.00 11.52 -11.04
CA LEU A 84 14.12 12.28 -11.94
C LEU A 84 12.65 11.89 -11.79
N ARG A 85 12.33 10.57 -11.67
CA ARG A 85 10.98 10.08 -11.42
C ARG A 85 10.38 10.68 -10.16
N SER A 86 11.08 10.54 -9.02
CA SER A 86 10.61 11.07 -7.73
C SER A 86 10.49 12.60 -7.71
N ALA A 87 11.35 13.31 -8.46
CA ALA A 87 11.24 14.76 -8.58
C ALA A 87 10.05 15.18 -9.46
N VAL A 88 9.82 14.50 -10.60
CA VAL A 88 8.64 14.80 -11.45
C VAL A 88 7.35 14.44 -10.73
N TYR A 89 7.31 13.37 -9.93
CA TYR A 89 6.18 13.09 -9.05
C TYR A 89 5.88 14.26 -8.12
N GLN A 90 6.89 14.79 -7.42
CA GLN A 90 6.72 15.96 -6.55
C GLN A 90 6.22 17.18 -7.31
N LEU A 91 6.75 17.44 -8.53
CA LEU A 91 6.33 18.56 -9.37
C LEU A 91 4.88 18.46 -9.85
N LYS A 92 4.37 17.25 -10.07
CA LYS A 92 3.04 17.02 -10.66
C LYS A 92 1.94 16.80 -9.63
N TYR A 93 2.25 16.14 -8.52
CA TYR A 93 1.26 15.60 -7.59
C TYR A 93 1.36 16.17 -6.16
N MET A 94 2.31 17.08 -5.91
CA MET A 94 2.52 17.63 -4.58
C MET A 94 2.54 19.16 -4.57
N ASP A 95 1.37 19.77 -4.57
CA ASP A 95 1.21 21.25 -4.56
C ASP A 95 1.89 21.93 -3.37
N THR A 96 2.09 21.20 -2.27
CA THR A 96 2.78 21.69 -1.07
C THR A 96 4.30 21.75 -1.21
N VAL A 97 4.87 21.15 -2.27
CA VAL A 97 6.31 21.15 -2.54
C VAL A 97 6.61 22.18 -3.62
N PRO A 98 7.34 23.26 -3.31
CA PRO A 98 7.71 24.22 -4.34
C PRO A 98 8.58 23.59 -5.43
N ASP A 99 8.31 23.90 -6.70
CA ASP A 99 9.07 23.39 -7.86
C ASP A 99 10.57 23.57 -7.72
N SER A 100 10.95 24.77 -7.23
CA SER A 100 12.36 25.07 -6.99
C SER A 100 13.02 24.15 -5.96
N ALA A 101 12.28 23.72 -4.94
CA ALA A 101 12.76 22.79 -3.92
C ALA A 101 12.94 21.39 -4.51
N ALA A 102 11.93 20.87 -5.23
CA ALA A 102 12.01 19.57 -5.90
C ALA A 102 13.22 19.51 -6.86
N CYS A 103 13.39 20.52 -7.72
CA CYS A 103 14.50 20.58 -8.65
C CYS A 103 15.86 20.68 -7.95
N ASN A 104 16.00 21.59 -6.99
CA ASN A 104 17.30 21.83 -6.34
C ASN A 104 17.75 20.63 -5.52
N GLU A 105 16.84 20.00 -4.78
CA GLU A 105 17.17 18.81 -3.98
C GLU A 105 17.52 17.60 -4.86
N ALA A 106 16.86 17.41 -5.99
CA ALA A 106 17.22 16.39 -6.96
C ALA A 106 18.64 16.57 -7.51
N VAL A 107 19.03 17.82 -7.84
CA VAL A 107 20.38 18.15 -8.30
C VAL A 107 21.44 17.91 -7.21
N LYS A 108 21.15 18.29 -5.95
CA LYS A 108 22.04 18.02 -4.81
C LYS A 108 22.20 16.52 -4.58
N LEU A 109 21.10 15.77 -4.65
CA LEU A 109 21.09 14.32 -4.46
C LEU A 109 21.90 13.61 -5.54
N ALA A 110 21.75 13.99 -6.80
CA ALA A 110 22.56 13.46 -7.89
C ALA A 110 24.08 13.68 -7.64
N ALA A 111 24.44 14.87 -7.21
CA ALA A 111 25.83 15.18 -6.86
C ALA A 111 26.33 14.36 -5.66
N LYS A 112 25.52 14.22 -4.61
CA LYS A 112 25.85 13.45 -3.41
C LYS A 112 26.08 11.96 -3.72
N LYS A 113 25.35 11.43 -4.73
CA LYS A 113 25.46 10.04 -5.19
C LYS A 113 26.57 9.83 -6.25
N GLY A 114 27.48 10.80 -6.43
CA GLY A 114 28.65 10.68 -7.31
C GLY A 114 28.39 11.10 -8.77
N PHE A 115 27.20 11.63 -9.09
CA PHE A 115 26.86 12.08 -10.43
C PHE A 115 26.95 13.61 -10.58
N GLY A 116 27.98 14.21 -10.00
CA GLY A 116 28.19 15.66 -10.04
C GLY A 116 28.31 16.25 -11.46
N ASN A 117 28.85 15.47 -12.42
CA ASN A 117 28.93 15.81 -13.83
C ASN A 117 27.55 15.84 -14.53
N LEU A 118 26.50 15.25 -13.97
CA LEU A 118 25.14 15.25 -14.50
C LEU A 118 24.21 16.30 -13.89
N ARG A 119 24.73 17.20 -13.01
CA ARG A 119 23.92 18.26 -12.39
C ARG A 119 23.18 19.12 -13.42
N GLY A 120 23.88 19.54 -14.48
CA GLY A 120 23.30 20.34 -15.56
C GLY A 120 22.18 19.60 -16.30
N PHE A 121 22.36 18.31 -16.54
CA PHE A 121 21.36 17.46 -17.17
C PHE A 121 20.12 17.32 -16.29
N VAL A 122 20.28 16.93 -15.01
CA VAL A 122 19.16 16.80 -14.07
C VAL A 122 18.39 18.12 -13.92
N ASN A 123 19.09 19.23 -13.71
CA ASN A 123 18.47 20.54 -13.61
C ASN A 123 17.73 20.95 -14.88
N GLY A 124 18.33 20.73 -16.06
CA GLY A 124 17.71 21.06 -17.35
C GLY A 124 16.42 20.30 -17.60
N VAL A 125 16.43 18.99 -17.37
CA VAL A 125 15.23 18.14 -17.52
C VAL A 125 14.13 18.56 -16.56
N LEU A 126 14.43 18.71 -15.26
CA LEU A 126 13.42 19.04 -14.25
C LEU A 126 12.85 20.44 -14.43
N ARG A 127 13.67 21.45 -14.75
CA ARG A 127 13.16 22.80 -15.04
C ARG A 127 12.34 22.86 -16.32
N SER A 128 12.68 22.04 -17.34
CA SER A 128 11.85 21.91 -18.54
C SER A 128 10.50 21.26 -18.20
N ALA A 129 10.51 20.18 -17.42
CA ALA A 129 9.28 19.53 -16.95
C ALA A 129 8.43 20.51 -16.13
N ALA A 130 8.98 21.15 -15.10
CA ALA A 130 8.25 22.07 -14.21
C ALA A 130 7.52 23.18 -14.98
N ARG A 131 8.16 23.75 -16.02
CA ARG A 131 7.56 24.82 -16.83
C ARG A 131 6.48 24.35 -17.80
N ASN A 132 6.51 23.08 -18.19
CA ASN A 132 5.69 22.58 -19.30
C ASN A 132 4.82 21.35 -18.90
N LEU A 133 4.63 21.06 -17.60
CA LEU A 133 3.75 19.96 -17.17
C LEU A 133 2.33 20.07 -17.71
N GLY A 134 1.78 21.30 -17.78
CA GLY A 134 0.46 21.56 -18.36
C GLY A 134 0.39 21.37 -19.89
N GLN A 135 1.52 21.22 -20.57
CA GLN A 135 1.63 21.06 -22.03
C GLN A 135 2.03 19.63 -22.42
N VAL A 136 1.98 18.69 -21.49
CA VAL A 136 2.26 17.25 -21.77
C VAL A 136 1.26 16.75 -22.80
N VAL A 137 1.75 16.27 -23.93
CA VAL A 137 0.92 15.68 -24.98
C VAL A 137 0.84 14.17 -24.73
N TYR A 138 -0.35 13.72 -24.35
CA TYR A 138 -0.60 12.28 -24.14
C TYR A 138 -0.83 11.57 -25.47
N PRO A 139 -0.68 10.22 -25.54
CA PRO A 139 -0.89 9.45 -26.76
C PRO A 139 -2.27 9.68 -27.36
N ALA A 140 -2.34 9.70 -28.69
CA ALA A 140 -3.61 9.82 -29.42
C ALA A 140 -4.39 8.49 -29.44
N ASP A 141 -3.69 7.36 -29.40
CA ASP A 141 -4.33 6.03 -29.27
C ASP A 141 -5.02 5.93 -27.90
N PRO A 142 -6.32 5.55 -27.85
CA PRO A 142 -7.06 5.54 -26.61
C PRO A 142 -6.53 4.56 -25.57
N VAL A 143 -6.04 3.39 -25.98
CA VAL A 143 -5.53 2.36 -25.05
C VAL A 143 -4.17 2.79 -24.49
N GLU A 144 -3.29 3.29 -25.35
CA GLU A 144 -2.00 3.85 -24.92
C GLU A 144 -2.19 5.07 -24.02
N ASN A 145 -3.21 5.90 -24.30
CA ASN A 145 -3.57 7.05 -23.45
C ASN A 145 -3.95 6.59 -22.04
N LEU A 146 -4.82 5.58 -21.90
CA LEU A 146 -5.18 5.00 -20.61
C LEU A 146 -3.96 4.41 -19.91
N SER A 147 -3.11 3.65 -20.63
CA SER A 147 -1.90 3.08 -20.08
C SER A 147 -1.00 4.14 -19.45
N VAL A 148 -0.75 5.22 -20.15
CA VAL A 148 0.12 6.30 -19.69
C VAL A 148 -0.53 7.06 -18.53
N ARG A 149 -1.77 7.53 -18.70
CA ARG A 149 -2.45 8.37 -17.69
C ARG A 149 -2.64 7.67 -16.35
N TYR A 150 -2.96 6.38 -16.37
CA TYR A 150 -3.24 5.59 -15.18
C TYR A 150 -2.07 4.66 -14.80
N SER A 151 -0.93 4.82 -15.47
CA SER A 151 0.26 3.97 -15.24
C SER A 151 -0.03 2.45 -15.25
N MET A 152 -1.01 2.04 -16.06
CA MET A 152 -1.39 0.65 -16.18
C MET A 152 -0.65 -0.02 -17.35
N PRO A 153 0.01 -1.17 -17.14
CA PRO A 153 0.66 -1.90 -18.23
C PRO A 153 -0.29 -2.24 -19.38
N MET A 154 0.15 -2.03 -20.64
CA MET A 154 -0.66 -2.25 -21.84
C MET A 154 -1.30 -3.64 -21.89
N TRP A 155 -0.55 -4.69 -21.54
CA TRP A 155 -1.06 -6.07 -21.59
C TRP A 155 -2.27 -6.30 -20.66
N ILE A 156 -2.36 -5.57 -19.53
CA ILE A 156 -3.51 -5.63 -18.61
C ILE A 156 -4.73 -4.98 -19.27
N LEU A 157 -4.54 -3.81 -19.89
CA LEU A 157 -5.62 -3.11 -20.59
C LEU A 157 -6.14 -3.94 -21.76
N GLU A 158 -5.26 -4.50 -22.56
CA GLU A 158 -5.62 -5.40 -23.67
C GLU A 158 -6.38 -6.64 -23.18
N MET A 159 -6.01 -7.19 -22.04
CA MET A 159 -6.70 -8.31 -21.41
C MET A 159 -8.12 -7.91 -20.95
N TRP A 160 -8.25 -6.77 -20.28
CA TRP A 160 -9.56 -6.31 -19.78
C TRP A 160 -10.50 -5.89 -20.91
N LEU A 161 -9.99 -5.23 -21.95
CA LEU A 161 -10.79 -4.79 -23.11
C LEU A 161 -11.34 -5.95 -23.95
N LYS A 162 -10.90 -7.19 -23.73
CA LYS A 162 -11.56 -8.36 -24.32
C LYS A 162 -12.93 -8.63 -23.72
N ASN A 163 -13.17 -8.20 -22.49
CA ASN A 163 -14.39 -8.52 -21.73
C ASN A 163 -15.17 -7.28 -21.29
N TYR A 164 -14.55 -6.10 -21.25
CA TYR A 164 -15.14 -4.87 -20.75
C TYR A 164 -15.05 -3.76 -21.80
N GLN A 165 -16.06 -2.89 -21.82
CA GLN A 165 -16.04 -1.67 -22.62
C GLN A 165 -15.01 -0.65 -22.08
N MET A 166 -14.48 0.19 -22.96
CA MET A 166 -13.45 1.21 -22.63
C MET A 166 -13.85 2.07 -21.43
N GLU A 167 -15.11 2.52 -21.38
CA GLU A 167 -15.63 3.33 -20.27
C GLU A 167 -15.60 2.60 -18.92
N THR A 168 -15.88 1.30 -18.94
CA THR A 168 -15.80 0.46 -17.73
C THR A 168 -14.37 0.32 -17.27
N VAL A 169 -13.44 0.05 -18.19
CA VAL A 169 -12.01 -0.05 -17.90
C VAL A 169 -11.51 1.27 -17.33
N GLU A 170 -11.89 2.41 -17.90
CA GLU A 170 -11.47 3.70 -17.36
C GLU A 170 -12.01 3.97 -15.95
N LYS A 171 -13.26 3.59 -15.65
CA LYS A 171 -13.81 3.66 -14.29
C LYS A 171 -13.03 2.80 -13.31
N MET A 172 -12.64 1.58 -13.70
CA MET A 172 -11.79 0.71 -12.89
C MET A 172 -10.44 1.36 -12.59
N LEU A 173 -9.79 1.93 -13.61
CA LEU A 173 -8.50 2.61 -13.47
C LEU A 173 -8.57 3.82 -12.53
N ARG A 174 -9.61 4.63 -12.65
CA ARG A 174 -9.87 5.77 -11.74
C ARG A 174 -10.04 5.30 -10.30
N GLN A 175 -10.76 4.20 -10.10
CA GLN A 175 -10.98 3.64 -8.77
C GLN A 175 -9.67 3.16 -8.14
N PHE A 176 -8.75 2.54 -8.91
CA PHE A 176 -7.44 2.12 -8.40
C PHE A 176 -6.54 3.28 -7.96
N GLN A 177 -6.72 4.48 -8.52
CA GLN A 177 -5.97 5.68 -8.14
C GLN A 177 -6.68 6.53 -7.08
N SER A 178 -7.91 6.17 -6.67
CA SER A 178 -8.61 6.87 -5.60
C SER A 178 -8.07 6.47 -4.23
N GLU A 179 -8.05 7.44 -3.31
CA GLU A 179 -7.78 7.14 -1.91
C GLU A 179 -8.91 6.26 -1.37
N MET A 180 -8.58 5.05 -0.95
CA MET A 180 -9.52 4.12 -0.35
C MET A 180 -9.35 4.13 1.17
N PRO A 181 -10.43 4.19 1.94
CA PRO A 181 -10.36 3.99 3.37
C PRO A 181 -9.83 2.59 3.67
N LEU A 182 -9.14 2.43 4.79
CA LEU A 182 -8.72 1.11 5.24
C LEU A 182 -9.95 0.33 5.70
N ILE A 183 -10.12 -0.87 5.15
CA ILE A 183 -11.22 -1.75 5.54
C ILE A 183 -10.72 -2.72 6.60
N VAL A 184 -11.51 -2.82 7.68
CA VAL A 184 -11.21 -3.69 8.79
C VAL A 184 -12.40 -4.58 9.12
N ARG A 185 -12.11 -5.79 9.55
CA ARG A 185 -13.08 -6.76 10.06
C ARG A 185 -13.06 -6.72 11.58
N CYS A 186 -14.20 -6.44 12.20
CA CYS A 186 -14.37 -6.55 13.63
C CYS A 186 -14.17 -8.02 14.06
N LYS A 187 -13.39 -8.24 15.11
CA LYS A 187 -13.27 -9.57 15.72
C LYS A 187 -14.42 -9.76 16.67
N ASP A 188 -15.17 -10.84 16.52
CA ASP A 188 -16.15 -11.24 17.52
C ASP A 188 -15.44 -11.64 18.81
N ALA A 189 -15.74 -10.97 19.90
CA ALA A 189 -15.09 -11.17 21.19
C ALA A 189 -15.27 -12.61 21.73
N ASP A 190 -16.30 -13.31 21.25
CA ASP A 190 -16.74 -14.58 21.85
C ASP A 190 -16.25 -15.84 21.10
N THR A 191 -15.55 -15.71 19.95
CA THR A 191 -15.27 -16.87 19.09
C THR A 191 -13.82 -17.32 19.03
N CYS A 192 -12.89 -16.67 19.70
CA CYS A 192 -11.47 -16.98 19.57
C CYS A 192 -10.86 -17.70 20.79
N GLY A 193 -11.17 -18.97 20.94
CA GLY A 193 -10.33 -19.90 21.69
C GLY A 193 -9.25 -20.50 20.78
N TYR A 194 -8.12 -19.80 20.57
CA TYR A 194 -6.94 -20.43 19.98
C TYR A 194 -6.35 -21.41 20.99
N ARG A 195 -6.43 -22.69 20.72
CA ARG A 195 -5.65 -23.69 21.46
C ARG A 195 -4.22 -23.67 20.92
N GLN A 196 -3.29 -23.16 21.71
CA GLN A 196 -1.92 -23.65 21.65
C GLN A 196 -1.94 -25.03 22.30
N ASP A 197 -1.35 -26.01 21.65
CA ASP A 197 -1.28 -27.38 22.18
C ASP A 197 -0.87 -27.38 23.67
N GLY A 198 -1.77 -27.74 24.57
CA GLY A 198 -1.47 -28.04 25.97
C GLY A 198 -2.12 -27.18 27.07
N GLY A 199 -3.14 -26.38 26.85
CA GLY A 199 -3.81 -25.57 27.88
C GLY A 199 -5.23 -26.01 28.22
N GLU A 200 -5.53 -26.04 29.54
CA GLU A 200 -6.82 -26.38 30.12
C GLU A 200 -7.99 -25.52 29.69
N GLU A 201 -9.21 -26.08 29.67
CA GLU A 201 -10.45 -25.42 29.30
C GLU A 201 -10.69 -24.12 30.10
N GLY A 202 -10.57 -22.97 29.43
CA GLY A 202 -11.00 -21.69 30.00
C GLY A 202 -12.49 -21.47 29.77
N ALA A 203 -13.20 -21.11 30.83
CA ALA A 203 -14.63 -20.89 30.88
C ALA A 203 -15.13 -19.93 29.78
N VAL A 204 -16.20 -20.31 29.10
CA VAL A 204 -17.00 -19.50 28.20
C VAL A 204 -17.61 -18.34 29.01
N GLN A 205 -17.19 -17.11 28.74
CA GLN A 205 -17.83 -15.92 29.29
C GLN A 205 -19.07 -15.55 28.47
N GLU A 206 -20.10 -15.10 29.19
CA GLU A 206 -21.39 -14.71 28.62
C GLU A 206 -21.27 -13.56 27.60
N LYS A 207 -22.09 -13.64 26.56
CA LYS A 207 -22.21 -12.64 25.47
C LYS A 207 -22.46 -11.24 26.05
N SER A 208 -21.48 -10.37 25.98
CA SER A 208 -21.62 -8.96 26.31
C SER A 208 -21.48 -8.11 25.05
N GLY A 209 -22.58 -7.53 24.62
CA GLY A 209 -22.59 -6.38 23.73
C GLY A 209 -22.29 -6.66 22.26
N ASP A 210 -22.82 -5.81 21.39
CA ASP A 210 -22.49 -5.76 19.96
C ASP A 210 -21.02 -5.36 19.79
N SER A 211 -20.14 -6.32 19.50
CA SER A 211 -18.69 -6.13 19.34
C SER A 211 -18.33 -5.03 18.32
N VAL A 212 -19.18 -4.83 17.32
CA VAL A 212 -19.02 -3.77 16.31
C VAL A 212 -19.26 -2.39 16.91
N SER A 213 -20.29 -2.23 17.74
CA SER A 213 -20.58 -0.96 18.43
C SER A 213 -19.50 -0.59 19.42
N GLU A 214 -18.95 -1.57 20.14
CA GLU A 214 -17.81 -1.37 21.03
C GLU A 214 -16.55 -0.97 20.28
N LEU A 215 -16.23 -1.65 19.17
CA LEU A 215 -15.08 -1.29 18.35
C LEU A 215 -15.21 0.12 17.80
N LYS A 216 -16.39 0.51 17.30
CA LYS A 216 -16.65 1.90 16.84
C LYS A 216 -16.37 2.92 17.94
N LYS A 217 -16.79 2.64 19.17
CA LYS A 217 -16.55 3.50 20.32
C LYS A 217 -15.06 3.65 20.62
N TYR A 218 -14.32 2.53 20.70
CA TYR A 218 -12.87 2.57 20.95
C TYR A 218 -12.11 3.32 19.87
N LEU A 219 -12.42 3.06 18.60
CA LEU A 219 -11.78 3.77 17.48
C LEU A 219 -12.10 5.27 17.50
N ALA A 220 -13.33 5.66 17.86
CA ALA A 220 -13.69 7.07 18.01
C ALA A 220 -12.94 7.75 19.16
N GLU A 221 -12.76 7.07 20.30
CA GLU A 221 -11.95 7.54 21.43
C GLU A 221 -10.47 7.70 21.04
N GLU A 222 -9.97 6.89 20.11
CA GLU A 222 -8.61 7.00 19.52
C GLU A 222 -8.53 8.08 18.41
N GLY A 223 -9.63 8.80 18.13
CA GLY A 223 -9.69 9.86 17.11
C GLY A 223 -9.75 9.34 15.67
N VAL A 224 -10.08 8.07 15.47
CA VAL A 224 -10.23 7.45 14.16
C VAL A 224 -11.62 7.73 13.61
N HIS A 225 -11.71 8.13 12.35
CA HIS A 225 -12.98 8.24 11.64
C HIS A 225 -13.43 6.85 11.20
N VAL A 226 -14.69 6.50 11.53
CA VAL A 226 -15.24 5.15 11.31
C VAL A 226 -16.56 5.25 10.58
N GLU A 227 -16.66 4.54 9.44
CA GLU A 227 -17.90 4.38 8.69
C GLU A 227 -18.26 2.90 8.58
N GLN A 228 -19.57 2.61 8.58
CA GLN A 228 -20.07 1.26 8.36
C GLN A 228 -19.91 0.88 6.89
N HIS A 229 -19.31 -0.29 6.61
CA HIS A 229 -19.26 -0.79 5.25
C HIS A 229 -20.66 -1.23 4.79
N PRO A 230 -21.09 -0.89 3.55
CA PRO A 230 -22.47 -1.10 3.11
C PRO A 230 -22.89 -2.57 2.93
N TYR A 231 -21.93 -3.49 2.74
CA TYR A 231 -22.25 -4.88 2.42
C TYR A 231 -22.17 -5.84 3.60
N LEU A 232 -21.28 -5.58 4.56
CA LEU A 232 -21.06 -6.52 5.68
C LEU A 232 -21.17 -5.76 7.01
N PRO A 233 -22.04 -6.21 7.94
CA PRO A 233 -22.32 -5.49 9.18
C PRO A 233 -21.12 -5.44 10.15
N TYR A 234 -20.17 -6.37 10.04
CA TYR A 234 -18.96 -6.43 10.85
C TYR A 234 -17.73 -5.81 10.16
N ALA A 235 -17.90 -5.28 8.95
CA ALA A 235 -16.84 -4.58 8.23
C ALA A 235 -16.97 -3.07 8.44
N LEU A 236 -15.84 -2.43 8.76
CA LEU A 236 -15.76 -0.98 8.98
C LEU A 236 -14.73 -0.38 8.02
N CYS A 237 -15.01 0.83 7.53
CA CYS A 237 -14.08 1.69 6.83
C CYS A 237 -13.47 2.67 7.84
N ILE A 238 -12.16 2.65 8.00
CA ILE A 238 -11.48 3.52 8.96
C ILE A 238 -10.50 4.47 8.28
N SER A 239 -10.39 5.68 8.81
CA SER A 239 -9.48 6.70 8.30
C SER A 239 -9.12 7.72 9.39
N GLY A 240 -8.22 8.68 9.09
CA GLY A 240 -7.89 9.76 10.01
C GLY A 240 -6.84 9.41 11.09
N PHE A 241 -6.26 8.20 11.05
CA PHE A 241 -5.18 7.79 11.95
C PHE A 241 -3.79 7.95 11.30
N ASP A 242 -2.75 7.98 12.11
CA ASP A 242 -1.39 8.20 11.65
C ASP A 242 -0.66 6.92 11.25
N TYR A 243 -0.81 5.91 12.12
CA TYR A 243 -0.11 4.64 12.01
C TYR A 243 -0.95 3.56 12.69
N LEU A 244 -1.27 2.52 11.94
CA LEU A 244 -2.15 1.45 12.40
C LEU A 244 -1.64 0.78 13.69
N GLY A 245 -0.35 0.47 13.76
CA GLY A 245 0.28 -0.12 14.94
C GLY A 245 0.32 0.80 16.17
N GLY A 246 -0.03 2.08 16.03
CA GLY A 246 -0.20 3.03 17.15
C GLY A 246 -1.58 2.97 17.78
N LEU A 247 -2.56 2.34 17.12
CA LEU A 247 -3.91 2.20 17.66
C LEU A 247 -3.95 1.10 18.73
N GLU A 248 -4.42 1.41 19.91
CA GLU A 248 -4.58 0.46 21.01
C GLU A 248 -5.56 -0.66 20.65
N SER A 249 -6.63 -0.32 19.92
CA SER A 249 -7.59 -1.28 19.38
C SER A 249 -6.96 -2.30 18.45
N PHE A 250 -5.98 -1.90 17.63
CA PHE A 250 -5.22 -2.81 16.77
C PHE A 250 -4.25 -3.69 17.57
N GLN A 251 -3.50 -3.07 18.49
CA GLN A 251 -2.55 -3.81 19.36
C GLN A 251 -3.24 -4.86 20.24
N LYS A 252 -4.48 -4.59 20.65
CA LYS A 252 -5.32 -5.53 21.40
C LYS A 252 -6.02 -6.56 20.53
N GLY A 253 -5.80 -6.57 19.22
CA GLY A 253 -6.38 -7.52 18.30
C GLY A 253 -7.92 -7.46 18.19
N ARG A 254 -8.53 -6.27 18.39
CA ARG A 254 -9.99 -6.09 18.32
C ARG A 254 -10.53 -6.11 16.90
N PHE A 255 -9.68 -5.96 15.91
CA PHE A 255 -10.02 -6.04 14.49
C PHE A 255 -8.84 -6.52 13.66
N PHE A 256 -9.14 -7.02 12.49
CA PHE A 256 -8.17 -7.40 11.45
C PHE A 256 -8.29 -6.49 10.24
N VAL A 257 -7.16 -6.14 9.64
CA VAL A 257 -7.17 -5.49 8.30
C VAL A 257 -7.52 -6.56 7.28
N GLN A 258 -8.67 -6.41 6.65
CA GLN A 258 -9.13 -7.36 5.63
C GLN A 258 -10.07 -6.66 4.66
N ASP A 259 -9.83 -6.83 3.36
CA ASP A 259 -10.71 -6.32 2.32
C ASP A 259 -12.02 -7.11 2.26
N VAL A 260 -13.11 -6.44 1.88
CA VAL A 260 -14.43 -7.06 1.79
C VAL A 260 -14.47 -8.23 0.82
N SER A 261 -13.77 -8.14 -0.31
CA SER A 261 -13.66 -9.26 -1.25
C SER A 261 -13.06 -10.51 -0.61
N SER A 262 -12.12 -10.33 0.31
CA SER A 262 -11.54 -11.41 1.11
C SER A 262 -12.49 -11.92 2.19
N MET A 263 -13.30 -11.03 2.80
CA MET A 263 -14.35 -11.43 3.75
C MET A 263 -15.43 -12.27 3.07
N LEU A 264 -15.84 -11.88 1.85
CA LEU A 264 -16.85 -12.60 1.07
C LEU A 264 -16.46 -14.05 0.76
N VAL A 265 -15.17 -14.39 0.69
CA VAL A 265 -14.74 -15.79 0.55
C VAL A 265 -15.26 -16.63 1.71
N SER A 266 -15.11 -16.15 2.94
CA SER A 266 -15.60 -16.86 4.13
C SER A 266 -17.13 -16.86 4.23
N GLU A 267 -17.79 -15.80 3.74
CA GLU A 267 -19.25 -15.77 3.66
C GLU A 267 -19.80 -16.78 2.67
N ILE A 268 -19.20 -16.88 1.48
CA ILE A 268 -19.63 -17.81 0.43
C ILE A 268 -19.28 -19.25 0.80
N ALA A 269 -18.13 -19.49 1.43
CA ALA A 269 -17.74 -20.81 1.90
C ALA A 269 -18.66 -21.31 3.03
N ASP A 270 -19.20 -20.37 3.82
CA ASP A 270 -20.17 -20.58 4.89
C ASP A 270 -19.90 -21.82 5.76
N PRO A 271 -18.70 -21.94 6.39
CA PRO A 271 -18.37 -23.09 7.19
C PRO A 271 -19.31 -23.20 8.39
N LYS A 272 -19.71 -24.44 8.72
CA LYS A 272 -20.62 -24.75 9.81
C LYS A 272 -19.87 -25.30 11.01
N GLU A 273 -20.49 -25.22 12.18
CA GLU A 273 -19.96 -25.80 13.41
C GLU A 273 -19.57 -27.26 13.20
N GLY A 274 -18.36 -27.63 13.64
CA GLY A 274 -17.80 -28.95 13.45
C GLY A 274 -17.10 -29.22 12.12
N ASP A 275 -17.16 -28.32 11.17
CA ASP A 275 -16.51 -28.52 9.87
C ASP A 275 -14.98 -28.53 9.97
N ARG A 276 -14.37 -29.22 9.00
CA ARG A 276 -12.92 -29.22 8.78
C ARG A 276 -12.61 -28.47 7.51
N VAL A 277 -11.89 -27.37 7.64
CA VAL A 277 -11.53 -26.48 6.52
C VAL A 277 -10.04 -26.57 6.25
N ILE A 278 -9.64 -26.61 4.98
CA ILE A 278 -8.23 -26.52 4.57
C ILE A 278 -8.06 -25.31 3.68
N ASP A 279 -7.24 -24.37 4.13
CA ASP A 279 -6.80 -23.23 3.31
C ASP A 279 -5.36 -23.48 2.85
N VAL A 280 -5.20 -23.84 1.57
CA VAL A 280 -3.90 -24.25 1.00
C VAL A 280 -2.99 -23.09 0.58
N CYS A 281 -3.52 -21.86 0.61
CA CYS A 281 -2.81 -20.62 0.29
C CYS A 281 -3.14 -19.53 1.32
N ALA A 282 -2.96 -19.86 2.60
CA ALA A 282 -3.55 -19.14 3.72
C ALA A 282 -2.88 -17.79 4.03
N ALA A 283 -1.58 -17.64 3.77
CA ALA A 283 -0.85 -16.44 4.20
C ALA A 283 -1.44 -15.14 3.63
N PRO A 284 -1.51 -14.09 4.44
CA PRO A 284 -1.07 -13.94 5.84
C PRO A 284 -2.06 -14.48 6.91
N GLY A 285 -3.13 -15.15 6.54
CA GLY A 285 -4.06 -15.82 7.47
C GLY A 285 -5.47 -15.22 7.50
N GLY A 286 -5.73 -14.06 6.89
CA GLY A 286 -6.99 -13.33 7.06
C GLY A 286 -8.26 -14.13 6.71
N LYS A 287 -8.24 -14.97 5.66
CA LYS A 287 -9.37 -15.83 5.29
C LYS A 287 -9.50 -17.03 6.21
N ALA A 288 -8.38 -17.71 6.49
CA ALA A 288 -8.34 -18.86 7.39
C ALA A 288 -8.82 -18.51 8.80
N LEU A 289 -8.35 -17.37 9.34
CA LEU A 289 -8.79 -16.88 10.65
C LEU A 289 -10.28 -16.49 10.66
N HIS A 290 -10.77 -15.86 9.59
CA HIS A 290 -12.19 -15.54 9.47
C HIS A 290 -13.07 -16.81 9.42
N MET A 291 -12.62 -17.84 8.69
CA MET A 291 -13.33 -19.14 8.70
C MET A 291 -13.30 -19.80 10.08
N ALA A 292 -12.16 -19.72 10.79
CA ALA A 292 -12.04 -20.26 12.14
C ALA A 292 -13.00 -19.57 13.14
N GLU A 293 -13.18 -18.25 13.02
CA GLU A 293 -14.17 -17.51 13.82
C GLU A 293 -15.60 -17.99 13.53
N LYS A 294 -15.96 -18.25 12.26
CA LYS A 294 -17.29 -18.78 11.88
C LYS A 294 -17.57 -20.19 12.40
N LEU A 295 -16.54 -20.98 12.70
CA LEU A 295 -16.68 -22.29 13.32
C LEU A 295 -17.05 -22.23 14.81
N ASN A 296 -17.06 -21.05 15.42
CA ASN A 296 -17.51 -20.80 16.80
C ASN A 296 -16.88 -21.76 17.84
N GLY A 297 -15.55 -21.93 17.75
CA GLY A 297 -14.79 -22.82 18.63
C GLY A 297 -14.98 -24.32 18.39
N THR A 298 -15.70 -24.71 17.35
CA THR A 298 -15.91 -26.11 16.95
C THR A 298 -15.16 -26.40 15.64
N GLY A 299 -14.94 -27.70 15.33
CA GLY A 299 -14.20 -28.02 14.09
C GLY A 299 -12.76 -27.52 14.10
N TRP A 300 -12.17 -27.33 12.91
CA TRP A 300 -10.83 -26.75 12.79
C TRP A 300 -10.52 -26.25 11.37
N VAL A 301 -9.58 -25.29 11.28
CA VAL A 301 -9.04 -24.80 10.02
C VAL A 301 -7.57 -25.15 9.93
N GLU A 302 -7.17 -25.87 8.89
CA GLU A 302 -5.78 -26.15 8.58
C GLU A 302 -5.26 -25.10 7.58
N ALA A 303 -4.45 -24.17 8.07
CA ALA A 303 -3.85 -23.11 7.26
C ALA A 303 -2.46 -23.53 6.76
N ARG A 304 -2.29 -23.63 5.44
CA ARG A 304 -1.04 -24.02 4.78
C ARG A 304 -0.54 -22.92 3.86
N ASP A 305 0.77 -22.82 3.66
CA ASP A 305 1.35 -22.02 2.59
C ASP A 305 2.68 -22.62 2.11
N LEU A 306 3.16 -22.11 0.94
CA LEU A 306 4.28 -22.71 0.21
C LEU A 306 5.63 -22.55 0.93
N THR A 307 5.85 -21.43 1.64
CA THR A 307 7.16 -21.11 2.21
C THR A 307 7.12 -20.92 3.72
N PRO A 308 8.22 -21.26 4.44
CA PRO A 308 8.32 -21.00 5.88
C PRO A 308 8.06 -19.53 6.26
N TYR A 309 8.51 -18.59 5.44
CA TYR A 309 8.24 -17.17 5.64
C TYR A 309 6.74 -16.87 5.68
N LYS A 310 5.98 -17.39 4.71
CA LYS A 310 4.53 -17.21 4.64
C LYS A 310 3.79 -17.91 5.79
N VAL A 311 4.26 -19.10 6.20
CA VAL A 311 3.73 -19.77 7.39
C VAL A 311 3.98 -18.93 8.65
N GLY A 312 5.16 -18.29 8.76
CA GLY A 312 5.44 -17.34 9.83
C GLY A 312 4.45 -16.18 9.89
N LEU A 313 4.04 -15.63 8.74
CA LEU A 313 3.02 -14.56 8.69
C LEU A 313 1.65 -15.02 9.21
N ILE A 314 1.28 -16.29 8.97
CA ILE A 314 0.04 -16.86 9.53
C ILE A 314 0.15 -16.91 11.06
N GLN A 315 1.27 -17.40 11.57
CA GLN A 315 1.52 -17.52 13.01
C GLN A 315 1.55 -16.16 13.73
N GLU A 316 2.08 -15.12 13.09
CA GLU A 316 2.09 -13.76 13.64
C GLU A 316 0.68 -13.17 13.78
N ASN A 317 -0.28 -13.60 12.98
CA ASN A 317 -1.66 -13.13 12.98
C ASN A 317 -2.62 -13.99 13.81
N MET A 318 -2.19 -15.15 14.28
CA MET A 318 -2.95 -16.03 15.19
C MET A 318 -2.85 -15.54 16.63
#